data_b8ffe7397164dbdfded6d85adc4d6d77
#
_entry.id   b8ffe7397164dbdfded6d85adc4d6d77
#
_cell.length_a   1.000
_cell.length_b   1.000
_cell.length_c   1.000
_cell.angle_alpha   90.00
_cell.angle_beta   90.00
_cell.angle_gamma   90.00
#
_symmetry.space_group_name_H-M   'P 1'
#
loop_
_entity.id
_entity.type
_entity.pdbx_description
1 polymer ?
#
loop_
_entity_poly.entity_id
_entity_poly.type
_entity_poly.pdbx_seq_one_letter_code
_entity_poly.pdbx_strand_id
1 'polypeptide(L)'
;MRKKFQILTCLWFGIKPVMNTFMKPFCVELMELATSGLAWRHPETGKTIISYITAPVSSVDAVARAMLQGITQFNGLYGCSFCEHPGKSLSLPGKGHVHIYLPGSTYSLRNGHRMRRQAAEAVENGHPVKGVKGPTVLSLIPEFDCGSGFVVDYMHCVLLGVVRTFLHLWFDSKYHGESWYLGRQVDVVDRKLLAIKPPDYITRTPRSLKHRCYWKASELRAWLLFYSFPALHQSLPDIYLDHFALLVGAVYLLLSESVSVEDIDISERLLIRFVVGVKNLYGERFCSFNVHQLTHIAESVRNWGPLWSTSAFLFENRNGELMRLVKGTQAVEKQLASLVAISNALSVIQNR
;
A
#
# COMPACT_ATOMS: atom_id res chain seq x y z
N MET A 1 1.77 -18.69 9.44
CA MET A 1 2.94 -18.31 10.24
C MET A 1 2.95 -16.85 10.71
N ARG A 2 2.69 -15.85 9.86
CA ARG A 2 2.81 -14.40 10.22
C ARG A 2 1.89 -13.87 11.33
N LYS A 3 0.68 -14.40 11.49
CA LYS A 3 -0.24 -13.95 12.56
C LYS A 3 0.28 -14.14 13.98
N LYS A 4 1.16 -15.12 14.20
CA LYS A 4 1.68 -15.45 15.54
C LYS A 4 2.73 -14.47 16.09
N PHE A 5 3.34 -13.66 15.22
CA PHE A 5 4.50 -12.84 15.58
C PHE A 5 4.25 -11.32 15.39
N GLN A 6 2.99 -10.89 15.51
CA GLN A 6 2.67 -9.47 15.49
C GLN A 6 2.78 -8.90 16.90
N ILE A 7 3.64 -7.91 17.05
CA ILE A 7 3.83 -7.15 18.29
C ILE A 7 3.18 -5.78 18.11
N LEU A 8 2.28 -5.40 19.01
CA LEU A 8 1.79 -4.04 19.10
C LEU A 8 2.80 -3.22 19.90
N THR A 9 3.51 -2.31 19.24
CA THR A 9 4.57 -1.51 19.87
C THR A 9 4.07 -0.20 20.42
N CYS A 10 3.13 0.48 19.73
CA CYS A 10 2.65 1.80 20.11
C CYS A 10 1.16 1.96 19.88
N LEU A 11 0.51 2.71 20.75
CA LEU A 11 -0.86 3.19 20.60
C LEU A 11 -0.87 4.71 20.81
N TRP A 12 -1.57 5.42 19.93
CA TRP A 12 -1.84 6.84 20.10
C TRP A 12 -3.34 7.06 20.30
N PHE A 13 -3.67 7.86 21.31
CA PHE A 13 -5.05 8.26 21.59
C PHE A 13 -5.17 9.78 21.57
N GLY A 14 -6.18 10.32 20.88
CA GLY A 14 -6.47 11.76 20.80
C GLY A 14 -6.28 12.34 19.40
N ILE A 15 -5.84 13.59 19.33
CA ILE A 15 -5.62 14.34 18.08
C ILE A 15 -4.50 13.67 17.27
N LYS A 16 -4.55 13.82 15.95
CA LYS A 16 -3.55 13.28 15.02
C LYS A 16 -2.12 13.53 15.52
N PRO A 17 -1.29 12.49 15.67
CA PRO A 17 0.04 12.63 16.24
C PRO A 17 1.01 13.40 15.33
N VAL A 18 1.94 14.11 15.94
CA VAL A 18 3.20 14.50 15.28
C VAL A 18 4.05 13.23 15.18
N MET A 19 4.27 12.72 13.97
CA MET A 19 4.89 11.39 13.76
C MET A 19 6.27 11.26 14.38
N ASN A 20 7.11 12.30 14.33
CA ASN A 20 8.43 12.27 14.99
C ASN A 20 8.32 12.07 16.50
N THR A 21 7.35 12.71 17.16
CA THR A 21 7.11 12.54 18.60
C THR A 21 6.56 11.15 18.92
N PHE A 22 5.59 10.68 18.11
CA PHE A 22 4.95 9.39 18.32
C PHE A 22 5.91 8.22 18.13
N MET A 23 6.74 8.28 17.08
CA MET A 23 7.66 7.19 16.73
C MET A 23 8.98 7.23 17.49
N LYS A 24 9.33 8.35 18.14
CA LYS A 24 10.63 8.50 18.80
C LYS A 24 10.94 7.41 19.82
N PRO A 25 10.05 7.03 20.76
CA PRO A 25 10.34 5.95 21.72
C PRO A 25 10.66 4.63 21.03
N PHE A 26 9.86 4.27 20.03
CA PHE A 26 10.06 3.05 19.22
C PHE A 26 11.41 3.08 18.48
N CYS A 27 11.75 4.20 17.86
CA CYS A 27 13.01 4.32 17.11
C CYS A 27 14.24 4.24 18.03
N VAL A 28 14.17 4.82 19.24
CA VAL A 28 15.24 4.76 20.23
C VAL A 28 15.44 3.33 20.72
N GLU A 29 14.37 2.65 21.11
CA GLU A 29 14.42 1.24 21.53
C GLU A 29 14.98 0.33 20.43
N LEU A 30 14.51 0.53 19.18
CA LEU A 30 15.00 -0.26 18.06
C LEU A 30 16.47 0.02 17.73
N MET A 31 16.93 1.26 17.91
CA MET A 31 18.36 1.60 17.80
C MET A 31 19.19 0.88 18.86
N GLU A 32 18.74 0.83 20.11
CA GLU A 32 19.40 0.08 21.19
C GLU A 32 19.45 -1.42 20.88
N LEU A 33 18.34 -1.99 20.43
CA LEU A 33 18.26 -3.41 20.05
C LEU A 33 19.13 -3.75 18.84
N ALA A 34 19.33 -2.80 17.92
CA ALA A 34 20.20 -2.99 16.76
C ALA A 34 21.68 -2.87 17.09
N THR A 35 22.05 -2.06 18.10
CA THR A 35 23.45 -1.79 18.47
C THR A 35 23.95 -2.65 19.60
N SER A 36 23.18 -2.79 20.68
CA SER A 36 23.53 -3.54 21.89
C SER A 36 22.98 -4.98 21.86
N GLY A 37 21.94 -5.21 21.08
CA GLY A 37 21.25 -6.49 20.97
C GLY A 37 20.36 -6.81 22.18
N LEU A 38 19.59 -7.87 22.04
CA LEU A 38 18.76 -8.47 23.09
C LEU A 38 19.45 -9.73 23.62
N ALA A 39 19.88 -9.71 24.89
CA ALA A 39 20.42 -10.88 25.55
C ALA A 39 19.27 -11.77 26.06
N TRP A 40 19.26 -13.05 25.65
CA TRP A 40 18.26 -14.03 26.09
C TRP A 40 18.91 -15.40 26.32
N ARG A 41 18.26 -16.24 27.11
CA ARG A 41 18.76 -17.58 27.47
C ARG A 41 18.09 -18.63 26.59
N HIS A 42 18.89 -19.40 25.87
CA HIS A 42 18.38 -20.48 25.05
C HIS A 42 17.75 -21.59 25.95
N PRO A 43 16.49 -21.96 25.75
CA PRO A 43 15.76 -22.82 26.69
C PRO A 43 16.38 -24.20 26.84
N GLU A 44 16.91 -24.79 25.78
CA GLU A 44 17.47 -26.15 25.80
C GLU A 44 18.93 -26.19 26.26
N THR A 45 19.74 -25.24 25.83
CA THR A 45 21.19 -25.25 26.07
C THR A 45 21.63 -24.44 27.29
N GLY A 46 20.73 -23.57 27.80
CA GLY A 46 21.03 -22.64 28.89
C GLY A 46 22.04 -21.54 28.56
N LYS A 47 22.55 -21.49 27.32
CA LYS A 47 23.51 -20.49 26.87
C LYS A 47 22.86 -19.12 26.68
N THR A 48 23.56 -18.06 27.05
CA THR A 48 23.15 -16.69 26.71
C THR A 48 23.46 -16.41 25.26
N ILE A 49 22.46 -15.94 24.52
CA ILE A 49 22.55 -15.52 23.11
C ILE A 49 22.25 -14.03 23.06
N ILE A 50 22.98 -13.29 22.24
CA ILE A 50 22.70 -11.89 21.92
C ILE A 50 22.14 -11.85 20.49
N SER A 51 20.91 -11.35 20.34
CA SER A 51 20.26 -11.17 19.03
C SER A 51 20.15 -9.69 18.70
N TYR A 52 20.67 -9.27 17.55
CA TYR A 52 20.53 -7.92 17.04
C TYR A 52 19.22 -7.83 16.24
N ILE A 53 18.43 -6.79 16.53
CA ILE A 53 17.10 -6.63 15.97
C ILE A 53 17.03 -5.31 15.20
N THR A 54 16.56 -5.36 13.97
CA THR A 54 16.33 -4.18 13.13
C THR A 54 14.99 -4.27 12.40
N ALA A 55 14.49 -3.15 11.89
CA ALA A 55 13.28 -3.05 11.09
C ALA A 55 13.59 -2.36 9.75
N PRO A 56 14.11 -3.10 8.75
CA PRO A 56 14.57 -2.50 7.50
C PRO A 56 13.44 -2.10 6.55
N VAL A 57 12.19 -2.55 6.79
CA VAL A 57 11.06 -2.30 5.89
C VAL A 57 9.81 -1.85 6.64
N SER A 58 9.09 -0.90 6.03
CA SER A 58 7.82 -0.37 6.53
C SER A 58 6.73 -0.48 5.45
N SER A 59 5.57 -1.02 5.84
CA SER A 59 4.37 -1.12 4.99
C SER A 59 3.23 -0.33 5.64
N VAL A 60 2.89 0.79 5.05
CA VAL A 60 1.84 1.71 5.51
C VAL A 60 1.13 2.34 4.32
N ASP A 61 -0.06 2.91 4.54
CA ASP A 61 -0.77 3.65 3.50
C ASP A 61 -0.01 4.92 3.07
N ALA A 62 -0.41 5.53 1.97
CA ALA A 62 0.27 6.67 1.38
C ALA A 62 0.27 7.91 2.29
N VAL A 63 -0.77 8.10 3.09
CA VAL A 63 -0.91 9.24 4.00
C VAL A 63 0.04 9.12 5.18
N ALA A 64 0.03 7.96 5.84
CA ALA A 64 0.94 7.66 6.93
C ALA A 64 2.40 7.67 6.46
N ARG A 65 2.68 7.11 5.27
CA ARG A 65 4.01 7.08 4.69
C ARG A 65 4.58 8.48 4.47
N ALA A 66 3.83 9.38 3.87
CA ALA A 66 4.29 10.75 3.65
C ALA A 66 4.59 11.49 4.98
N MET A 67 3.81 11.22 6.03
CA MET A 67 4.05 11.78 7.35
C MET A 67 5.30 11.19 8.01
N LEU A 68 5.49 9.87 7.90
CA LEU A 68 6.65 9.16 8.45
C LEU A 68 7.96 9.55 7.73
N GLN A 69 7.90 9.73 6.41
CA GLN A 69 9.04 10.20 5.62
C GLN A 69 9.34 11.70 5.79
N GLY A 70 8.45 12.49 6.40
CA GLY A 70 8.58 13.94 6.47
C GLY A 70 8.48 14.64 5.12
N ILE A 71 7.65 14.12 4.20
CA ILE A 71 7.49 14.66 2.84
C ILE A 71 6.11 15.27 2.59
N THR A 72 5.99 15.96 1.46
CA THR A 72 4.72 16.46 0.94
C THR A 72 3.79 15.30 0.61
N GLN A 73 2.49 15.47 0.87
CA GLN A 73 1.46 14.51 0.52
C GLN A 73 1.33 14.36 -1.01
N PHE A 74 0.78 13.25 -1.45
CA PHE A 74 0.62 12.89 -2.87
C PHE A 74 -0.16 13.90 -3.72
N ASN A 75 -0.89 14.82 -3.10
CA ASN A 75 -1.64 15.89 -3.77
C ASN A 75 -0.86 17.20 -3.88
N GLY A 76 0.41 17.23 -3.53
CA GLY A 76 1.31 18.37 -3.64
C GLY A 76 2.53 18.09 -4.50
N LEU A 77 3.30 19.13 -4.79
CA LEU A 77 4.52 19.00 -5.58
C LEU A 77 5.53 18.05 -4.93
N TYR A 78 6.12 17.17 -5.74
CA TYR A 78 7.07 16.15 -5.30
C TYR A 78 6.50 15.20 -4.22
N GLY A 79 5.19 14.93 -4.27
CA GLY A 79 4.51 14.09 -3.28
C GLY A 79 4.69 12.58 -3.45
N CYS A 80 5.46 12.12 -4.45
CA CYS A 80 5.80 10.71 -4.57
C CYS A 80 6.80 10.30 -3.49
N SER A 81 6.50 9.20 -2.78
CA SER A 81 7.34 8.65 -1.72
C SER A 81 8.58 7.91 -2.26
N PHE A 82 8.59 7.55 -3.53
CA PHE A 82 9.59 6.67 -4.14
C PHE A 82 10.51 7.40 -5.12
N CYS A 83 10.03 8.47 -5.75
CA CYS A 83 10.83 9.25 -6.70
C CYS A 83 10.59 10.76 -6.57
N GLU A 84 11.41 11.55 -7.26
CA GLU A 84 11.33 13.01 -7.27
C GLU A 84 10.44 13.52 -8.42
N HIS A 85 9.36 12.80 -8.74
CA HIS A 85 8.38 13.26 -9.72
C HIS A 85 7.65 14.50 -9.16
N PRO A 86 7.69 15.65 -9.85
CA PRO A 86 7.07 16.89 -9.34
C PRO A 86 5.54 16.80 -9.26
N GLY A 87 4.92 15.97 -10.08
CA GLY A 87 3.49 16.03 -10.32
C GLY A 87 3.11 17.27 -11.12
N LYS A 88 1.82 17.38 -11.45
CA LYS A 88 1.24 18.54 -12.17
C LYS A 88 -0.18 18.77 -11.67
N SER A 89 -0.52 20.01 -11.37
CA SER A 89 -1.90 20.39 -11.10
C SER A 89 -2.63 20.59 -12.42
N LEU A 90 -3.73 19.87 -12.62
CA LEU A 90 -4.60 19.97 -13.79
C LEU A 90 -5.92 20.62 -13.37
N SER A 91 -6.27 21.75 -14.00
CA SER A 91 -7.57 22.40 -13.79
C SER A 91 -8.67 21.62 -14.49
N LEU A 92 -9.76 21.36 -13.77
CA LEU A 92 -10.95 20.71 -14.32
C LEU A 92 -12.08 21.72 -14.45
N PRO A 93 -12.76 21.81 -15.61
CA PRO A 93 -13.88 22.72 -15.80
C PRO A 93 -14.94 22.57 -14.70
N GLY A 94 -15.20 23.62 -13.93
CA GLY A 94 -16.20 23.65 -12.86
C GLY A 94 -15.94 22.72 -11.65
N LYS A 95 -14.75 22.10 -11.54
CA LYS A 95 -14.46 21.07 -10.52
C LYS A 95 -13.19 21.31 -9.71
N GLY A 96 -12.54 22.46 -9.83
CA GLY A 96 -11.27 22.73 -9.13
C GLY A 96 -10.07 22.05 -9.81
N HIS A 97 -9.09 21.61 -9.00
CA HIS A 97 -7.83 21.05 -9.51
C HIS A 97 -7.66 19.60 -9.06
N VAL A 98 -7.01 18.79 -9.91
CA VAL A 98 -6.53 17.45 -9.58
C VAL A 98 -5.02 17.40 -9.77
N HIS A 99 -4.31 16.76 -8.82
CA HIS A 99 -2.87 16.54 -8.95
C HIS A 99 -2.62 15.21 -9.67
N ILE A 100 -1.87 15.28 -10.77
CA ILE A 100 -1.59 14.13 -11.65
C ILE A 100 -0.09 13.89 -11.79
N TYR A 101 0.26 12.66 -12.15
CA TYR A 101 1.63 12.19 -12.36
C TYR A 101 1.76 11.63 -13.77
N LEU A 102 2.16 12.47 -14.71
CA LEU A 102 2.23 12.07 -16.12
C LEU A 102 3.39 11.10 -16.38
N PRO A 103 3.14 9.98 -17.10
CA PRO A 103 4.21 9.11 -17.55
C PRO A 103 5.03 9.77 -18.67
N GLY A 104 6.24 9.25 -18.91
CA GLY A 104 7.09 9.64 -20.05
C GLY A 104 8.41 10.30 -19.67
N SER A 105 8.63 10.65 -18.41
CA SER A 105 9.91 11.15 -17.92
C SER A 105 10.43 10.27 -16.79
N THR A 106 11.74 10.10 -16.75
CA THR A 106 12.43 9.39 -15.68
C THR A 106 12.84 10.37 -14.59
N TYR A 107 12.52 10.05 -13.36
CA TYR A 107 12.87 10.84 -12.18
C TYR A 107 13.76 10.04 -11.25
N SER A 108 14.66 10.73 -10.55
CA SER A 108 15.54 10.10 -9.58
C SER A 108 14.72 9.41 -8.48
N LEU A 109 15.08 8.17 -8.17
CA LEU A 109 14.54 7.46 -7.02
C LEU A 109 15.02 8.13 -5.72
N ARG A 110 14.17 8.13 -4.69
CA ARG A 110 14.56 8.60 -3.36
C ARG A 110 15.47 7.56 -2.69
N ASN A 111 16.43 8.04 -1.92
CA ASN A 111 17.25 7.24 -1.02
C ASN A 111 17.55 8.02 0.25
N GLY A 112 17.87 7.31 1.32
CA GLY A 112 18.05 7.90 2.64
C GLY A 112 19.14 8.98 2.70
N HIS A 113 20.25 8.80 1.98
CA HIS A 113 21.33 9.79 1.93
C HIS A 113 20.86 11.12 1.32
N ARG A 114 20.20 11.04 0.14
CA ARG A 114 19.67 12.24 -0.53
C ARG A 114 18.59 12.91 0.28
N MET A 115 17.69 12.12 0.89
CA MET A 115 16.60 12.65 1.73
C MET A 115 17.14 13.36 2.97
N ARG A 116 18.19 12.85 3.64
CA ARG A 116 18.84 13.55 4.77
C ARG A 116 19.40 14.90 4.35
N ARG A 117 20.09 14.99 3.20
CA ARG A 117 20.60 16.25 2.68
C ARG A 117 19.48 17.24 2.36
N GLN A 118 18.42 16.77 1.66
CA GLN A 118 17.24 17.60 1.37
C GLN A 118 16.51 18.05 2.63
N ALA A 119 16.51 17.23 3.68
CA ALA A 119 15.90 17.59 4.96
C ALA A 119 16.67 18.71 5.68
N ALA A 120 18.02 18.66 5.68
CA ALA A 120 18.87 19.72 6.22
C ALA A 120 18.64 21.04 5.45
N GLU A 121 18.70 20.98 4.12
CA GLU A 121 18.46 22.13 3.25
C GLU A 121 17.04 22.70 3.43
N ALA A 122 16.02 21.85 3.64
CA ALA A 122 14.66 22.31 3.89
C ALA A 122 14.52 23.08 5.23
N VAL A 123 15.25 22.67 6.26
CA VAL A 123 15.31 23.38 7.54
C VAL A 123 16.00 24.74 7.40
N GLU A 124 17.11 24.80 6.67
CA GLU A 124 17.86 26.03 6.42
C GLU A 124 17.03 27.03 5.60
N ASN A 125 16.35 26.56 4.56
CA ASN A 125 15.59 27.40 3.65
C ASN A 125 14.18 27.76 4.15
N GLY A 126 13.66 27.07 5.18
CA GLY A 126 12.31 27.25 5.68
C GLY A 126 11.20 26.76 4.74
N HIS A 127 11.54 26.00 3.69
CA HIS A 127 10.56 25.43 2.75
C HIS A 127 11.00 24.06 2.24
N PRO A 128 10.04 23.20 1.78
CA PRO A 128 10.35 21.85 1.31
C PRO A 128 11.31 21.83 0.11
N VAL A 129 12.29 20.92 0.14
CA VAL A 129 13.23 20.67 -0.96
C VAL A 129 12.88 19.34 -1.61
N LYS A 130 12.51 19.35 -2.88
CA LYS A 130 12.01 18.15 -3.61
C LYS A 130 10.94 17.39 -2.81
N GLY A 131 10.07 18.14 -2.13
CA GLY A 131 8.98 17.61 -1.32
C GLY A 131 9.39 17.19 0.10
N VAL A 132 10.67 17.08 0.43
CA VAL A 132 11.14 16.79 1.80
C VAL A 132 11.00 18.06 2.64
N LYS A 133 10.28 17.94 3.79
CA LYS A 133 9.95 19.07 4.67
C LYS A 133 10.95 19.26 5.83
N GLY A 134 11.67 18.20 6.15
CA GLY A 134 12.61 18.19 7.28
C GLY A 134 12.97 16.76 7.69
N PRO A 135 13.76 16.61 8.78
CA PRO A 135 14.23 15.32 9.24
C PRO A 135 13.10 14.45 9.79
N THR A 136 13.26 13.14 9.62
CA THR A 136 12.40 12.12 10.24
C THR A 136 13.17 11.33 11.28
N VAL A 137 12.51 10.99 12.39
CA VAL A 137 13.07 10.14 13.45
C VAL A 137 13.40 8.73 12.96
N LEU A 138 12.77 8.26 11.88
CA LEU A 138 13.08 6.95 11.27
C LEU A 138 14.51 6.86 10.75
N SER A 139 15.16 8.00 10.48
CA SER A 139 16.58 8.04 10.08
C SER A 139 17.56 7.61 11.19
N LEU A 140 17.07 7.44 12.44
CA LEU A 140 17.83 6.91 13.57
C LEU A 140 17.90 5.37 13.56
N ILE A 141 16.98 4.70 12.85
CA ILE A 141 16.92 3.24 12.81
C ILE A 141 18.06 2.74 11.92
N PRO A 142 19.00 1.94 12.47
CA PRO A 142 20.04 1.29 11.66
C PRO A 142 19.40 0.41 10.58
N GLU A 143 20.02 0.36 9.40
CA GLU A 143 19.57 -0.42 8.24
C GLU A 143 18.21 0.02 7.64
N PHE A 144 17.57 1.10 8.15
CA PHE A 144 16.36 1.65 7.56
C PHE A 144 16.69 2.80 6.60
N ASP A 145 16.44 2.59 5.32
CA ASP A 145 16.56 3.66 4.31
C ASP A 145 15.22 4.37 4.10
N CYS A 146 15.16 5.67 4.34
CA CYS A 146 13.92 6.46 4.23
C CYS A 146 13.34 6.54 2.81
N GLY A 147 14.09 6.16 1.78
CA GLY A 147 13.60 6.03 0.40
C GLY A 147 13.13 4.61 0.11
N SER A 148 14.06 3.65 0.11
CA SER A 148 13.82 2.26 -0.28
C SER A 148 13.24 1.37 0.83
N GLY A 149 13.30 1.78 2.09
CA GLY A 149 12.74 1.04 3.23
C GLY A 149 11.21 1.08 3.31
N PHE A 150 10.54 1.89 2.51
CA PHE A 150 9.09 1.84 2.35
C PHE A 150 8.69 1.03 1.12
N VAL A 151 7.60 0.28 1.25
CA VAL A 151 7.04 -0.50 0.14
C VAL A 151 5.80 0.17 -0.45
N VAL A 152 5.52 -0.13 -1.71
CA VAL A 152 4.20 0.16 -2.28
C VAL A 152 3.22 -0.86 -1.73
N ASP A 153 2.33 -0.44 -0.83
CA ASP A 153 1.32 -1.37 -0.34
C ASP A 153 0.32 -1.75 -1.43
N TYR A 154 0.35 -3.00 -1.79
CA TYR A 154 -0.50 -3.60 -2.81
C TYR A 154 -1.99 -3.43 -2.51
N MET A 155 -2.41 -3.57 -1.25
CA MET A 155 -3.82 -3.47 -0.89
C MET A 155 -4.37 -2.06 -1.14
N HIS A 156 -3.67 -1.02 -0.67
CA HIS A 156 -4.13 0.36 -0.84
C HIS A 156 -3.88 0.89 -2.25
N CYS A 157 -2.69 0.65 -2.82
CA CYS A 157 -2.34 1.19 -4.13
C CYS A 157 -3.11 0.48 -5.26
N VAL A 158 -2.97 -0.84 -5.36
CA VAL A 158 -3.53 -1.60 -6.49
C VAL A 158 -5.01 -1.82 -6.31
N LEU A 159 -5.44 -2.44 -5.20
CA LEU A 159 -6.82 -2.87 -5.05
C LEU A 159 -7.76 -1.70 -4.75
N LEU A 160 -7.54 -1.00 -3.64
CA LEU A 160 -8.38 0.12 -3.20
C LEU A 160 -8.16 1.39 -4.04
N GLY A 161 -6.99 1.52 -4.65
CA GLY A 161 -6.64 2.63 -5.54
C GLY A 161 -7.03 2.34 -6.99
N VAL A 162 -6.20 1.59 -7.72
CA VAL A 162 -6.33 1.42 -9.17
C VAL A 162 -7.55 0.60 -9.55
N VAL A 163 -7.71 -0.62 -9.02
CA VAL A 163 -8.82 -1.52 -9.40
C VAL A 163 -10.18 -0.90 -9.12
N ARG A 164 -10.34 -0.28 -7.93
CA ARG A 164 -11.57 0.43 -7.58
C ARG A 164 -11.83 1.61 -8.53
N THR A 165 -10.78 2.35 -8.90
CA THR A 165 -10.92 3.46 -9.87
C THR A 165 -11.41 2.96 -11.22
N PHE A 166 -10.89 1.84 -11.74
CA PHE A 166 -11.33 1.27 -13.00
C PHE A 166 -12.79 0.78 -12.95
N LEU A 167 -13.21 0.18 -11.84
CA LEU A 167 -14.64 -0.15 -11.63
C LEU A 167 -15.52 1.10 -11.68
N HIS A 168 -15.07 2.21 -11.08
CA HIS A 168 -15.80 3.49 -11.18
C HIS A 168 -15.82 4.04 -12.61
N LEU A 169 -14.70 3.98 -13.33
CA LEU A 169 -14.63 4.42 -14.72
C LEU A 169 -15.64 3.66 -15.60
N TRP A 170 -15.67 2.34 -15.48
CA TRP A 170 -16.51 1.52 -16.33
C TRP A 170 -17.99 1.57 -15.99
N PHE A 171 -18.38 1.78 -14.73
CA PHE A 171 -19.75 1.61 -14.29
C PHE A 171 -20.44 2.85 -13.71
N ASP A 172 -19.73 3.96 -13.46
CA ASP A 172 -20.39 5.16 -12.94
C ASP A 172 -20.98 6.02 -14.06
N SER A 173 -22.23 6.44 -13.89
CA SER A 173 -23.02 7.17 -14.91
C SER A 173 -22.41 8.50 -15.37
N LYS A 174 -21.53 9.09 -14.56
CA LYS A 174 -20.80 10.32 -14.95
C LYS A 174 -19.88 10.13 -16.17
N TYR A 175 -19.61 8.88 -16.55
CA TYR A 175 -18.81 8.52 -17.71
C TYR A 175 -19.63 7.97 -18.89
N HIS A 176 -20.94 8.19 -18.88
CA HIS A 176 -21.86 7.62 -19.88
C HIS A 176 -21.55 7.97 -21.34
N GLY A 177 -20.79 9.02 -21.60
CA GLY A 177 -20.32 9.42 -22.94
C GLY A 177 -18.99 8.81 -23.37
N GLU A 178 -18.32 8.09 -22.49
CA GLU A 178 -17.01 7.53 -22.77
C GLU A 178 -17.09 6.13 -23.40
N SER A 179 -16.13 5.81 -24.28
CA SER A 179 -16.11 4.54 -25.01
C SER A 179 -15.86 3.31 -24.12
N TRP A 180 -15.31 3.49 -22.93
CA TRP A 180 -15.13 2.43 -21.93
C TRP A 180 -16.31 2.25 -20.98
N TYR A 181 -17.39 3.03 -21.12
CA TYR A 181 -18.50 2.99 -20.18
C TYR A 181 -19.40 1.77 -20.38
N LEU A 182 -19.55 0.97 -19.34
CA LEU A 182 -20.34 -0.26 -19.30
C LEU A 182 -21.62 -0.15 -18.48
N GLY A 183 -21.96 1.00 -17.94
CA GLY A 183 -23.12 1.13 -17.05
C GLY A 183 -24.44 0.72 -17.70
N ARG A 184 -24.57 0.83 -19.03
CA ARG A 184 -25.74 0.33 -19.78
C ARG A 184 -25.82 -1.21 -19.86
N GLN A 185 -24.69 -1.89 -19.63
CA GLN A 185 -24.56 -3.34 -19.69
C GLN A 185 -24.32 -3.95 -18.30
N VAL A 186 -24.45 -3.15 -17.21
CA VAL A 186 -24.14 -3.59 -15.85
C VAL A 186 -24.85 -4.89 -15.49
N ASP A 187 -26.11 -5.07 -15.87
CA ASP A 187 -26.89 -6.29 -15.59
C ASP A 187 -26.37 -7.51 -16.36
N VAL A 188 -25.81 -7.32 -17.57
CA VAL A 188 -25.18 -8.40 -18.34
C VAL A 188 -23.90 -8.85 -17.67
N VAL A 189 -23.03 -7.90 -17.34
CA VAL A 189 -21.73 -8.16 -16.65
C VAL A 189 -22.00 -8.78 -15.27
N ASP A 190 -22.99 -8.27 -14.55
CA ASP A 190 -23.35 -8.75 -13.22
C ASP A 190 -23.86 -10.21 -13.24
N ARG A 191 -24.70 -10.57 -14.23
CA ARG A 191 -25.12 -11.96 -14.40
C ARG A 191 -23.95 -12.90 -14.68
N LYS A 192 -23.01 -12.50 -15.56
CA LYS A 192 -21.80 -13.28 -15.83
C LYS A 192 -20.97 -13.44 -14.54
N LEU A 193 -20.77 -12.36 -13.80
CA LEU A 193 -20.03 -12.36 -12.52
C LEU A 193 -20.67 -13.31 -11.50
N LEU A 194 -21.97 -13.17 -11.26
CA LEU A 194 -22.69 -13.97 -10.25
C LEU A 194 -22.85 -15.45 -10.63
N ALA A 195 -22.71 -15.80 -11.91
CA ALA A 195 -22.70 -17.18 -12.39
C ALA A 195 -21.37 -17.91 -12.10
N ILE A 196 -20.29 -17.19 -11.76
CA ILE A 196 -18.99 -17.80 -11.46
C ILE A 196 -19.07 -18.53 -10.11
N LYS A 197 -18.75 -19.80 -10.13
CA LYS A 197 -18.60 -20.64 -8.93
C LYS A 197 -17.11 -20.80 -8.65
N PRO A 198 -16.54 -20.03 -7.70
CA PRO A 198 -15.13 -20.17 -7.37
C PRO A 198 -14.88 -21.47 -6.62
N PRO A 199 -13.66 -22.03 -6.68
CA PRO A 199 -13.25 -23.15 -5.84
C PRO A 199 -13.23 -22.74 -4.35
N ASP A 200 -13.35 -23.73 -3.45
CA ASP A 200 -13.52 -23.51 -2.00
C ASP A 200 -12.40 -22.71 -1.32
N TYR A 201 -11.19 -22.76 -1.87
CA TYR A 201 -10.06 -21.96 -1.34
C TYR A 201 -10.20 -20.45 -1.60
N ILE A 202 -11.11 -20.03 -2.51
CA ILE A 202 -11.46 -18.62 -2.70
C ILE A 202 -12.61 -18.26 -1.77
N THR A 203 -12.28 -17.73 -0.61
CA THR A 203 -13.23 -17.45 0.47
C THR A 203 -14.22 -16.31 0.17
N ARG A 204 -14.02 -15.56 -0.91
CA ARG A 204 -14.89 -14.45 -1.35
C ARG A 204 -15.61 -14.82 -2.62
N THR A 205 -16.84 -15.27 -2.46
CA THR A 205 -17.77 -15.49 -3.60
C THR A 205 -18.06 -14.17 -4.32
N PRO A 206 -18.38 -14.23 -5.63
CA PRO A 206 -18.76 -13.04 -6.39
C PRO A 206 -19.93 -12.30 -5.73
N ARG A 207 -19.80 -10.99 -5.67
CA ARG A 207 -20.84 -10.09 -5.16
C ARG A 207 -21.23 -9.13 -6.28
N SER A 208 -22.54 -8.78 -6.35
CA SER A 208 -23.07 -7.91 -7.39
C SER A 208 -22.29 -6.60 -7.54
N LEU A 209 -22.04 -6.20 -8.80
CA LEU A 209 -21.46 -4.91 -9.20
C LEU A 209 -22.30 -3.71 -8.72
N LYS A 210 -23.59 -3.90 -8.47
CA LYS A 210 -24.46 -2.87 -7.89
C LYS A 210 -24.00 -2.43 -6.50
N HIS A 211 -23.27 -3.31 -5.81
CA HIS A 211 -22.68 -3.06 -4.50
C HIS A 211 -21.16 -2.78 -4.53
N ARG A 212 -20.56 -2.51 -5.71
CA ARG A 212 -19.12 -2.35 -5.91
C ARG A 212 -18.48 -1.27 -5.02
N CYS A 213 -19.22 -0.21 -4.68
CA CYS A 213 -18.74 0.85 -3.77
C CYS A 213 -18.45 0.35 -2.34
N TYR A 214 -19.08 -0.76 -1.94
CA TYR A 214 -18.89 -1.41 -0.64
C TYR A 214 -17.95 -2.61 -0.69
N TRP A 215 -17.35 -2.91 -1.84
CA TRP A 215 -16.43 -4.03 -1.96
C TRP A 215 -15.16 -3.79 -1.12
N LYS A 216 -14.80 -4.79 -0.34
CA LYS A 216 -13.57 -4.79 0.44
C LYS A 216 -12.37 -5.11 -0.45
N ALA A 217 -11.17 -4.83 0.03
CA ALA A 217 -9.93 -5.12 -0.69
C ALA A 217 -9.82 -6.61 -1.11
N SER A 218 -10.31 -7.54 -0.28
CA SER A 218 -10.35 -8.97 -0.63
C SER A 218 -11.30 -9.31 -1.77
N GLU A 219 -12.43 -8.59 -1.91
CA GLU A 219 -13.36 -8.73 -3.04
C GLU A 219 -12.75 -8.14 -4.32
N LEU A 220 -12.07 -6.98 -4.21
CA LEU A 220 -11.32 -6.37 -5.31
C LEU A 220 -10.16 -7.24 -5.79
N ARG A 221 -9.50 -7.97 -4.87
CA ARG A 221 -8.47 -8.95 -5.23
C ARG A 221 -9.06 -10.12 -6.03
N ALA A 222 -10.17 -10.68 -5.58
CA ALA A 222 -10.85 -11.76 -6.28
C ALA A 222 -11.36 -11.30 -7.66
N TRP A 223 -11.90 -10.09 -7.74
CA TRP A 223 -12.26 -9.46 -9.00
C TRP A 223 -11.05 -9.34 -9.93
N LEU A 224 -9.96 -8.73 -9.49
CA LEU A 224 -8.76 -8.51 -10.30
C LEU A 224 -8.23 -9.82 -10.88
N LEU A 225 -8.04 -10.84 -10.04
CA LEU A 225 -7.29 -12.04 -10.39
C LEU A 225 -8.14 -13.14 -11.05
N PHE A 226 -9.45 -13.20 -10.75
CA PHE A 226 -10.25 -14.36 -11.13
C PHE A 226 -11.52 -14.01 -11.87
N TYR A 227 -12.19 -12.88 -11.57
CA TYR A 227 -13.54 -12.64 -12.05
C TYR A 227 -13.64 -11.62 -13.17
N SER A 228 -12.70 -10.67 -13.25
CA SER A 228 -12.80 -9.55 -14.18
C SER A 228 -12.85 -9.98 -15.65
N PHE A 229 -11.97 -10.87 -16.07
CA PHE A 229 -11.93 -11.32 -17.47
C PHE A 229 -13.20 -12.04 -17.91
N PRO A 230 -13.64 -13.12 -17.26
CA PRO A 230 -14.87 -13.81 -17.67
C PRO A 230 -16.10 -12.90 -17.58
N ALA A 231 -16.16 -11.97 -16.63
CA ALA A 231 -17.28 -11.05 -16.50
C ALA A 231 -17.28 -9.95 -17.58
N LEU A 232 -16.11 -9.40 -17.93
CA LEU A 232 -15.96 -8.29 -18.87
C LEU A 232 -15.89 -8.73 -20.34
N HIS A 233 -15.51 -9.97 -20.60
CA HIS A 233 -15.39 -10.51 -21.96
C HIS A 233 -16.66 -10.26 -22.79
N GLN A 234 -16.51 -9.79 -24.04
CA GLN A 234 -17.58 -9.38 -24.93
C GLN A 234 -18.49 -8.23 -24.42
N SER A 235 -18.10 -7.56 -23.34
CA SER A 235 -18.82 -6.39 -22.82
C SER A 235 -17.93 -5.16 -22.88
N LEU A 236 -16.70 -5.26 -22.38
CA LEU A 236 -15.69 -4.20 -22.48
C LEU A 236 -14.99 -4.32 -23.84
N PRO A 237 -14.83 -3.23 -24.62
CA PRO A 237 -14.06 -3.27 -25.87
C PRO A 237 -12.65 -3.81 -25.66
N ASP A 238 -12.15 -4.62 -26.58
CA ASP A 238 -10.90 -5.38 -26.45
C ASP A 238 -9.70 -4.49 -26.09
N ILE A 239 -9.60 -3.29 -26.66
CA ILE A 239 -8.51 -2.37 -26.37
C ILE A 239 -8.40 -2.02 -24.86
N TYR A 240 -9.52 -1.93 -24.15
CA TYR A 240 -9.56 -1.65 -22.71
C TYR A 240 -9.37 -2.94 -21.91
N LEU A 241 -9.87 -4.07 -22.40
CA LEU A 241 -9.66 -5.37 -21.78
C LEU A 241 -8.19 -5.79 -21.85
N ASP A 242 -7.55 -5.65 -23.02
CA ASP A 242 -6.12 -5.91 -23.22
C ASP A 242 -5.25 -4.97 -22.36
N HIS A 243 -5.62 -3.71 -22.28
CA HIS A 243 -4.95 -2.78 -21.40
C HIS A 243 -5.05 -3.22 -19.93
N PHE A 244 -6.22 -3.66 -19.48
CA PHE A 244 -6.40 -4.15 -18.11
C PHE A 244 -5.64 -5.46 -17.85
N ALA A 245 -5.46 -6.30 -18.88
CA ALA A 245 -4.66 -7.52 -18.84
C ALA A 245 -3.21 -7.25 -18.42
N LEU A 246 -2.65 -6.10 -18.81
CA LEU A 246 -1.29 -5.72 -18.40
C LEU A 246 -1.16 -5.62 -16.87
N LEU A 247 -2.16 -5.01 -16.21
CA LEU A 247 -2.19 -4.90 -14.76
C LEU A 247 -2.38 -6.27 -14.09
N VAL A 248 -3.34 -7.05 -14.59
CA VAL A 248 -3.65 -8.38 -14.04
C VAL A 248 -2.43 -9.30 -14.14
N GLY A 249 -1.81 -9.38 -15.31
CA GLY A 249 -0.64 -10.22 -15.55
C GLY A 249 0.55 -9.84 -14.65
N ALA A 250 0.84 -8.55 -14.55
CA ALA A 250 1.91 -8.07 -13.68
C ALA A 250 1.65 -8.40 -12.21
N VAL A 251 0.45 -8.13 -11.72
CA VAL A 251 0.10 -8.38 -10.31
C VAL A 251 0.07 -9.88 -10.01
N TYR A 252 -0.40 -10.70 -10.96
CA TYR A 252 -0.40 -12.16 -10.82
C TYR A 252 1.02 -12.71 -10.62
N LEU A 253 1.97 -12.31 -11.46
CA LEU A 253 3.38 -12.72 -11.35
C LEU A 253 3.97 -12.29 -10.01
N LEU A 254 3.78 -11.04 -9.60
CA LEU A 254 4.35 -10.48 -8.36
C LEU A 254 3.67 -11.00 -7.08
N LEU A 255 2.54 -11.69 -7.18
CA LEU A 255 1.86 -12.36 -6.06
C LEU A 255 2.23 -13.84 -5.91
N SER A 256 3.05 -14.40 -6.80
CA SER A 256 3.52 -15.79 -6.73
C SER A 256 4.25 -16.06 -5.42
N GLU A 257 4.28 -17.31 -4.97
CA GLU A 257 5.00 -17.70 -3.75
C GLU A 257 6.50 -17.46 -3.87
N SER A 258 7.04 -17.74 -5.06
CA SER A 258 8.41 -17.43 -5.46
C SER A 258 8.37 -16.60 -6.72
N VAL A 259 9.03 -15.46 -6.71
CA VAL A 259 9.08 -14.52 -7.84
C VAL A 259 10.52 -14.48 -8.36
N SER A 260 10.72 -14.86 -9.60
CA SER A 260 12.03 -14.79 -10.26
C SER A 260 12.38 -13.36 -10.68
N VAL A 261 13.65 -13.09 -10.94
CA VAL A 261 14.09 -11.79 -11.49
C VAL A 261 13.40 -11.53 -12.84
N GLU A 262 13.24 -12.57 -13.66
CA GLU A 262 12.54 -12.47 -14.95
C GLU A 262 11.06 -12.07 -14.77
N ASP A 263 10.35 -12.66 -13.80
CA ASP A 263 8.96 -12.28 -13.48
C ASP A 263 8.87 -10.82 -13.06
N ILE A 264 9.85 -10.32 -12.28
CA ILE A 264 9.90 -8.92 -11.86
C ILE A 264 10.09 -8.02 -13.09
N ASP A 265 11.03 -8.35 -13.98
CA ASP A 265 11.33 -7.55 -15.16
C ASP A 265 10.17 -7.56 -16.18
N ILE A 266 9.48 -8.70 -16.34
CA ILE A 266 8.25 -8.78 -17.14
C ILE A 266 7.17 -7.89 -16.53
N SER A 267 6.96 -8.01 -15.23
CA SER A 267 5.93 -7.23 -14.50
C SER A 267 6.22 -5.73 -14.59
N GLU A 268 7.47 -5.30 -14.47
CA GLU A 268 7.87 -3.90 -14.61
C GLU A 268 7.49 -3.35 -15.99
N ARG A 269 7.81 -4.09 -17.06
CA ARG A 269 7.42 -3.69 -18.43
C ARG A 269 5.91 -3.61 -18.61
N LEU A 270 5.15 -4.58 -18.06
CA LEU A 270 3.70 -4.59 -18.12
C LEU A 270 3.11 -3.38 -17.38
N LEU A 271 3.58 -3.08 -16.17
CA LEU A 271 3.11 -1.95 -15.36
C LEU A 271 3.45 -0.60 -16.01
N ILE A 272 4.63 -0.43 -16.58
CA ILE A 272 4.98 0.78 -17.33
C ILE A 272 4.04 0.97 -18.53
N ARG A 273 3.80 -0.10 -19.31
CA ARG A 273 2.85 -0.06 -20.43
C ARG A 273 1.43 0.27 -19.97
N PHE A 274 0.99 -0.31 -18.85
CA PHE A 274 -0.30 0.00 -18.26
C PHE A 274 -0.39 1.48 -17.89
N VAL A 275 0.58 2.04 -17.20
CA VAL A 275 0.59 3.47 -16.78
C VAL A 275 0.55 4.40 -17.98
N VAL A 276 1.31 4.11 -19.03
CA VAL A 276 1.28 4.88 -20.30
C VAL A 276 -0.09 4.73 -20.97
N GLY A 277 -0.65 3.52 -20.98
CA GLY A 277 -1.98 3.23 -21.52
C GLY A 277 -3.10 4.00 -20.81
N VAL A 278 -3.01 4.24 -19.51
CA VAL A 278 -3.99 5.07 -18.78
C VAL A 278 -4.08 6.47 -19.38
N LYS A 279 -2.94 7.10 -19.64
CA LYS A 279 -2.90 8.42 -20.29
C LYS A 279 -3.57 8.41 -21.67
N ASN A 280 -3.23 7.42 -22.48
CA ASN A 280 -3.63 7.36 -23.89
C ASN A 280 -5.10 6.96 -24.08
N LEU A 281 -5.60 6.03 -23.26
CA LEU A 281 -6.94 5.45 -23.40
C LEU A 281 -8.00 6.16 -22.57
N TYR A 282 -7.62 6.68 -21.38
CA TYR A 282 -8.55 7.30 -20.45
C TYR A 282 -8.33 8.81 -20.26
N GLY A 283 -7.15 9.31 -20.61
CA GLY A 283 -6.78 10.72 -20.53
C GLY A 283 -5.94 11.10 -19.30
N GLU A 284 -5.26 12.25 -19.40
CA GLU A 284 -4.27 12.71 -18.40
C GLU A 284 -4.83 12.83 -16.99
N ARG A 285 -6.10 13.20 -16.83
CA ARG A 285 -6.76 13.35 -15.51
C ARG A 285 -6.76 12.06 -14.67
N PHE A 286 -6.59 10.91 -15.30
CA PHE A 286 -6.57 9.61 -14.64
C PHE A 286 -5.17 9.10 -14.30
N CYS A 287 -4.13 9.84 -14.68
CA CYS A 287 -2.75 9.59 -14.25
C CYS A 287 -2.60 9.97 -12.76
N SER A 288 -3.36 9.31 -11.92
CA SER A 288 -3.40 9.56 -10.48
C SER A 288 -2.12 9.09 -9.78
N PHE A 289 -1.95 9.50 -8.53
CA PHE A 289 -0.87 9.03 -7.67
C PHE A 289 -0.81 7.49 -7.58
N ASN A 290 -1.96 6.81 -7.41
CA ASN A 290 -1.98 5.34 -7.35
C ASN A 290 -1.54 4.70 -8.67
N VAL A 291 -1.92 5.27 -9.81
CA VAL A 291 -1.45 4.81 -11.12
C VAL A 291 0.06 5.01 -11.25
N HIS A 292 0.59 6.16 -10.84
CA HIS A 292 2.03 6.40 -10.84
C HIS A 292 2.80 5.44 -9.92
N GLN A 293 2.27 5.11 -8.73
CA GLN A 293 2.92 4.18 -7.82
C GLN A 293 3.14 2.78 -8.42
N LEU A 294 2.35 2.38 -9.42
CA LEU A 294 2.56 1.11 -10.12
C LEU A 294 3.96 0.99 -10.71
N THR A 295 4.57 2.09 -11.13
CA THR A 295 5.94 2.11 -11.68
C THR A 295 7.02 1.77 -10.65
N HIS A 296 6.69 1.77 -9.35
CA HIS A 296 7.60 1.48 -8.24
C HIS A 296 7.38 0.10 -7.62
N ILE A 297 6.35 -0.65 -8.06
CA ILE A 297 5.99 -1.95 -7.47
C ILE A 297 7.08 -2.99 -7.74
N ALA A 298 7.59 -3.06 -8.96
CA ALA A 298 8.63 -4.02 -9.33
C ALA A 298 9.89 -3.83 -8.47
N GLU A 299 10.33 -2.59 -8.27
CA GLU A 299 11.46 -2.27 -7.40
C GLU A 299 11.18 -2.63 -5.92
N SER A 300 9.97 -2.40 -5.43
CA SER A 300 9.57 -2.85 -4.09
C SER A 300 9.67 -4.37 -3.94
N VAL A 301 9.27 -5.14 -4.96
CA VAL A 301 9.38 -6.61 -4.95
C VAL A 301 10.82 -7.08 -5.06
N ARG A 302 11.64 -6.41 -5.88
CA ARG A 302 13.08 -6.69 -6.01
C ARG A 302 13.81 -6.54 -4.69
N ASN A 303 13.45 -5.52 -3.91
CA ASN A 303 14.09 -5.23 -2.63
C ASN A 303 13.52 -6.08 -1.46
N TRP A 304 12.21 -6.39 -1.46
CA TRP A 304 11.53 -6.87 -0.26
C TRP A 304 10.71 -8.15 -0.47
N GLY A 305 10.79 -8.75 -1.66
CA GLY A 305 10.10 -9.98 -2.01
C GLY A 305 8.64 -9.78 -2.44
N PRO A 306 7.88 -10.88 -2.60
CA PRO A 306 6.55 -10.89 -3.22
C PRO A 306 5.56 -9.91 -2.56
N LEU A 307 4.60 -9.39 -3.34
CA LEU A 307 3.60 -8.42 -2.86
C LEU A 307 2.80 -8.89 -1.64
N TRP A 308 2.52 -10.19 -1.53
CA TRP A 308 1.83 -10.73 -0.37
C TRP A 308 2.69 -10.62 0.91
N SER A 309 4.02 -10.53 0.76
CA SER A 309 4.96 -10.52 1.88
C SER A 309 4.94 -9.21 2.67
N THR A 310 4.65 -8.11 2.03
CA THR A 310 4.68 -6.76 2.60
C THR A 310 3.30 -6.10 2.62
N SER A 311 2.24 -6.85 2.29
CA SER A 311 0.88 -6.32 2.20
C SER A 311 0.29 -5.91 3.55
N ALA A 312 -0.42 -4.78 3.57
CA ALA A 312 -1.13 -4.27 4.74
C ALA A 312 -2.34 -5.12 5.18
N PHE A 313 -2.79 -6.10 4.41
CA PHE A 313 -3.91 -6.98 4.79
C PHE A 313 -3.76 -7.57 6.20
N LEU A 314 -2.53 -7.91 6.57
CA LEU A 314 -2.25 -8.49 7.88
C LEU A 314 -2.48 -7.49 9.01
N PHE A 315 -2.01 -6.25 8.81
CA PHE A 315 -2.13 -5.17 9.79
C PHE A 315 -3.58 -4.70 9.92
N GLU A 316 -4.29 -4.53 8.79
CA GLU A 316 -5.71 -4.17 8.79
C GLU A 316 -6.58 -5.24 9.48
N ASN A 317 -6.28 -6.52 9.25
CA ASN A 317 -6.97 -7.60 9.96
C ASN A 317 -6.72 -7.51 11.48
N ARG A 318 -5.48 -7.23 11.91
CA ARG A 318 -5.14 -7.08 13.32
C ARG A 318 -5.81 -5.85 13.94
N ASN A 319 -5.85 -4.73 13.24
CA ASN A 319 -6.58 -3.55 13.66
C ASN A 319 -8.08 -3.87 13.86
N GLY A 320 -8.68 -4.61 12.92
CA GLY A 320 -10.06 -5.09 13.06
C GLY A 320 -10.28 -6.05 14.22
N GLU A 321 -9.30 -6.87 14.58
CA GLU A 321 -9.34 -7.73 15.76
C GLU A 321 -9.27 -6.89 17.05
N LEU A 322 -8.35 -5.94 17.13
CA LEU A 322 -8.22 -5.01 18.26
C LEU A 322 -9.50 -4.21 18.50
N MET A 323 -10.10 -3.67 17.43
CA MET A 323 -11.36 -2.91 17.54
C MET A 323 -12.51 -3.75 18.07
N ARG A 324 -12.54 -5.05 17.78
CA ARG A 324 -13.56 -5.97 18.34
C ARG A 324 -13.39 -6.25 19.84
N LEU A 325 -12.21 -6.04 20.37
CA LEU A 325 -11.96 -6.18 21.82
C LEU A 325 -12.56 -5.03 22.63
N VAL A 326 -12.72 -3.85 22.03
CA VAL A 326 -13.33 -2.70 22.69
C VAL A 326 -14.82 -2.93 22.84
N LYS A 327 -15.32 -2.96 24.08
CA LYS A 327 -16.73 -3.23 24.43
C LYS A 327 -17.53 -1.99 24.84
N GLY A 328 -16.84 -0.91 25.17
CA GLY A 328 -17.47 0.33 25.61
C GLY A 328 -16.79 1.55 25.01
N THR A 329 -17.44 2.70 25.10
CA THR A 329 -16.93 3.97 24.54
C THR A 329 -16.03 4.75 25.51
N GLN A 330 -15.96 4.33 26.79
CA GLN A 330 -15.14 5.01 27.81
C GLN A 330 -13.78 4.33 27.98
N ALA A 331 -12.74 5.12 28.19
CA ALA A 331 -11.37 4.67 28.45
C ALA A 331 -10.89 3.61 27.45
N VAL A 332 -11.15 3.82 26.15
CA VAL A 332 -10.84 2.86 25.06
C VAL A 332 -9.36 2.50 25.05
N GLU A 333 -8.48 3.48 25.32
CA GLU A 333 -7.02 3.29 25.42
C GLU A 333 -6.64 2.28 26.52
N LYS A 334 -7.30 2.36 27.70
CA LYS A 334 -7.06 1.43 28.82
C LYS A 334 -7.59 0.04 28.51
N GLN A 335 -8.78 -0.04 27.88
CA GLN A 335 -9.32 -1.32 27.43
C GLN A 335 -8.37 -2.04 26.48
N LEU A 336 -7.87 -1.32 25.44
CA LEU A 336 -6.94 -1.90 24.48
C LEU A 336 -5.60 -2.32 25.12
N ALA A 337 -5.01 -1.45 25.95
CA ALA A 337 -3.74 -1.75 26.61
C ALA A 337 -3.85 -3.01 27.50
N SER A 338 -4.89 -3.10 28.33
CA SER A 338 -5.14 -4.26 29.19
C SER A 338 -5.37 -5.53 28.41
N LEU A 339 -6.19 -5.49 27.35
CA LEU A 339 -6.52 -6.67 26.53
C LEU A 339 -5.33 -7.17 25.72
N VAL A 340 -4.47 -6.25 25.22
CA VAL A 340 -3.23 -6.62 24.54
C VAL A 340 -2.26 -7.28 25.53
N ALA A 341 -2.10 -6.73 26.74
CA ALA A 341 -1.25 -7.31 27.77
C ALA A 341 -1.72 -8.73 28.15
N ILE A 342 -3.02 -8.92 28.35
CA ILE A 342 -3.62 -10.24 28.64
C ILE A 342 -3.39 -11.21 27.46
N SER A 343 -3.63 -10.78 26.22
CA SER A 343 -3.41 -11.62 25.03
C SER A 343 -1.97 -12.07 24.89
N ASN A 344 -1.01 -11.18 25.16
CA ASN A 344 0.41 -11.51 25.12
C ASN A 344 0.78 -12.49 26.25
N ALA A 345 0.29 -12.30 27.46
CA ALA A 345 0.50 -13.23 28.57
C ALA A 345 -0.04 -14.63 28.30
N LEU A 346 -1.27 -14.73 27.75
CA LEU A 346 -1.89 -15.99 27.37
C LEU A 346 -1.11 -16.71 26.28
N SER A 347 -0.59 -15.99 25.28
CA SER A 347 0.22 -16.59 24.21
C SER A 347 1.52 -17.20 24.72
N VAL A 348 2.14 -16.63 25.77
CA VAL A 348 3.33 -17.20 26.43
C VAL A 348 2.98 -18.48 27.18
N ILE A 349 1.82 -18.52 27.84
CA ILE A 349 1.38 -19.71 28.59
C ILE A 349 1.03 -20.87 27.65
N GLN A 350 0.37 -20.61 26.53
CA GLN A 350 -0.03 -21.62 25.54
C GLN A 350 1.14 -22.23 24.75
N ASN A 351 2.29 -21.57 24.72
CA ASN A 351 3.49 -22.02 24.02
C ASN A 351 4.53 -22.66 24.96
N ARG A 352 4.19 -22.82 26.25
CA ARG A 352 4.93 -23.61 27.22
C ARG A 352 4.35 -25.04 27.33
#